data_b06636abeb8127153608cb91dfa12198
#
_entry.id   b06636abeb8127153608cb91dfa12198
#
_cell.length_a   1.000
_cell.length_b   1.000
_cell.length_c   1.000
_cell.angle_alpha   90.00
_cell.angle_beta   90.00
_cell.angle_gamma   90.00
#
_symmetry.space_group_name_H-M   'P 1'
#
loop_
_entity.id
_entity.type
_entity.pdbx_description
1 polymer ?
#
loop_
_entity_poly.entity_id
_entity_poly.type
_entity_poly.pdbx_seq_one_letter_code
_entity_poly.pdbx_strand_id
1 'polypeptide(L)'
;CITYGSQCFREHNDLGFGIIGYEDALRVSSNTFFYQVGYGVGVDEIHKVSRKLGFNSLSGIEISEQENIGLVASSEWAKEGRGWGQPGRTPWVPEDIASMSIGQFVVQVTPIQIARAYAAIANGGYLVTPYLVKKDEENLSDKKLIKIDIDSNNIQLIKSGLRKVVESGTGVSINYGVSNLPPVSGKTGTAEDGEGGLDHAWFVCFTPSEK
;
A
#
# COMPACT_ATOMS: atom_id res chain seq x y z
N CYS A 1 2.93 -23.33 -2.46
CA CYS A 1 1.67 -22.59 -2.54
C CYS A 1 0.91 -22.64 -1.22
N ILE A 2 0.03 -21.68 -1.01
CA ILE A 2 -0.92 -21.66 0.11
C ILE A 2 -2.31 -21.94 -0.46
N THR A 3 -3.03 -22.84 0.14
CA THR A 3 -4.36 -23.23 -0.34
C THR A 3 -5.45 -22.57 0.50
N TYR A 4 -6.32 -21.81 -0.17
CA TYR A 4 -7.57 -21.31 0.41
C TYR A 4 -8.72 -21.86 -0.44
N GLY A 5 -9.65 -22.58 0.19
CA GLY A 5 -10.70 -23.30 -0.55
C GLY A 5 -10.10 -24.32 -1.51
N SER A 6 -10.43 -24.22 -2.80
CA SER A 6 -9.92 -25.07 -3.87
C SER A 6 -8.74 -24.46 -4.65
N GLN A 7 -8.36 -23.23 -4.35
CA GLN A 7 -7.32 -22.51 -5.08
C GLN A 7 -5.98 -22.55 -4.37
N CYS A 8 -4.91 -22.65 -5.16
CA CYS A 8 -3.53 -22.64 -4.72
C CYS A 8 -2.89 -21.31 -5.14
N PHE A 9 -2.58 -20.48 -4.15
CA PHE A 9 -1.92 -19.19 -4.32
C PHE A 9 -0.41 -19.32 -4.21
N ARG A 10 0.32 -18.73 -5.15
CA ARG A 10 1.78 -18.88 -5.29
C ARG A 10 2.49 -17.54 -5.20
N GLU A 11 3.80 -17.63 -5.05
CA GLU A 11 4.69 -16.51 -5.25
C GLU A 11 4.80 -16.16 -6.75
N HIS A 12 5.21 -14.93 -7.03
CA HIS A 12 5.46 -14.46 -8.39
C HIS A 12 6.59 -15.23 -9.12
N ASN A 13 7.46 -15.93 -8.37
CA ASN A 13 8.57 -16.74 -8.92
C ASN A 13 8.31 -18.25 -8.90
N ASP A 14 7.13 -18.70 -8.48
CA ASP A 14 6.70 -20.10 -8.33
C ASP A 14 7.53 -20.99 -7.39
N LEU A 15 8.70 -20.54 -6.93
CA LEU A 15 9.62 -21.33 -6.10
C LEU A 15 9.35 -21.18 -4.60
N GLY A 16 8.79 -20.05 -4.19
CA GLY A 16 8.62 -19.70 -2.79
C GLY A 16 9.92 -19.21 -2.12
N PHE A 17 9.77 -18.68 -0.91
CA PHE A 17 10.90 -18.09 -0.15
C PHE A 17 11.17 -18.81 1.17
N GLY A 18 10.49 -19.93 1.43
CA GLY A 18 10.62 -20.65 2.69
C GLY A 18 10.00 -19.89 3.87
N ILE A 19 10.56 -20.11 5.05
CA ILE A 19 10.13 -19.40 6.27
C ILE A 19 10.87 -18.07 6.35
N ILE A 20 10.14 -16.97 6.19
CA ILE A 20 10.68 -15.61 6.22
C ILE A 20 9.93 -14.74 7.21
N GLY A 21 10.59 -13.74 7.78
CA GLY A 21 9.98 -12.72 8.62
C GLY A 21 9.41 -11.56 7.80
N TYR A 22 8.74 -10.64 8.50
CA TYR A 22 8.03 -9.50 7.91
C TYR A 22 8.91 -8.62 7.00
N GLU A 23 10.11 -8.24 7.48
CA GLU A 23 11.01 -7.38 6.71
C GLU A 23 11.51 -8.06 5.43
N ASP A 24 11.82 -9.36 5.49
CA ASP A 24 12.21 -10.12 4.31
C ASP A 24 11.04 -10.36 3.36
N ALA A 25 9.83 -10.51 3.87
CA ALA A 25 8.62 -10.57 3.06
C ALA A 25 8.40 -9.27 2.25
N LEU A 26 8.66 -8.11 2.85
CA LEU A 26 8.69 -6.83 2.14
C LEU A 26 9.82 -6.79 1.11
N ARG A 27 11.04 -7.20 1.51
CA ARG A 27 12.25 -7.19 0.69
C ARG A 27 12.07 -7.94 -0.62
N VAL A 28 11.51 -9.16 -0.56
CA VAL A 28 11.31 -10.02 -1.73
C VAL A 28 9.92 -9.86 -2.37
N SER A 29 9.06 -9.00 -1.80
CA SER A 29 7.68 -8.82 -2.24
C SER A 29 6.87 -10.13 -2.22
N SER A 30 6.92 -10.87 -1.10
CA SER A 30 6.29 -12.18 -0.98
C SER A 30 4.77 -12.08 -0.98
N ASN A 31 4.13 -12.63 -2.00
CA ASN A 31 2.69 -12.71 -2.07
C ASN A 31 2.12 -13.64 -0.99
N THR A 32 2.68 -14.83 -0.85
CA THR A 32 2.14 -15.86 0.07
C THR A 32 2.23 -15.44 1.53
N PHE A 33 3.23 -14.63 1.90
CA PHE A 33 3.29 -14.04 3.24
C PHE A 33 2.10 -13.11 3.48
N PHE A 34 1.86 -12.18 2.57
CA PHE A 34 0.80 -11.19 2.72
C PHE A 34 -0.60 -11.78 2.54
N TYR A 35 -0.77 -12.83 1.76
CA TYR A 35 -2.03 -13.60 1.73
C TYR A 35 -2.39 -14.14 3.11
N GLN A 36 -1.41 -14.73 3.84
CA GLN A 36 -1.64 -15.25 5.19
C GLN A 36 -1.97 -14.13 6.18
N VAL A 37 -1.24 -13.01 6.10
CA VAL A 37 -1.51 -11.84 6.95
C VAL A 37 -2.92 -11.33 6.69
N GLY A 38 -3.27 -11.09 5.43
CA GLY A 38 -4.58 -10.57 5.06
C GLY A 38 -5.72 -11.49 5.45
N TYR A 39 -5.54 -12.80 5.26
CA TYR A 39 -6.52 -13.79 5.69
C TYR A 39 -6.68 -13.82 7.23
N GLY A 40 -5.58 -13.66 7.96
CA GLY A 40 -5.59 -13.63 9.43
C GLY A 40 -6.25 -12.38 10.02
N VAL A 41 -6.09 -11.21 9.38
CA VAL A 41 -6.65 -9.94 9.89
C VAL A 41 -8.03 -9.63 9.32
N GLY A 42 -8.32 -10.10 8.10
CA GLY A 42 -9.60 -9.89 7.42
C GLY A 42 -9.75 -8.50 6.78
N VAL A 43 -10.74 -8.41 5.89
CA VAL A 43 -10.97 -7.23 5.02
C VAL A 43 -11.26 -5.95 5.79
N ASP A 44 -12.01 -6.04 6.89
CA ASP A 44 -12.44 -4.85 7.62
C ASP A 44 -11.27 -4.19 8.39
N GLU A 45 -10.29 -4.98 8.89
CA GLU A 45 -9.09 -4.41 9.48
C GLU A 45 -8.15 -3.84 8.41
N ILE A 46 -8.03 -4.48 7.23
CA ILE A 46 -7.31 -3.91 6.08
C ILE A 46 -7.94 -2.56 5.70
N HIS A 47 -9.26 -2.50 5.53
CA HIS A 47 -10.00 -1.27 5.24
C HIS A 47 -9.75 -0.20 6.29
N LYS A 48 -9.89 -0.54 7.58
CA LYS A 48 -9.72 0.39 8.70
C LYS A 48 -8.31 0.99 8.76
N VAL A 49 -7.27 0.18 8.59
CA VAL A 49 -5.88 0.67 8.57
C VAL A 49 -5.62 1.52 7.33
N SER A 50 -6.16 1.12 6.17
CA SER A 50 -6.08 1.90 4.94
C SER A 50 -6.70 3.30 5.12
N ARG A 51 -7.85 3.40 5.79
CA ARG A 51 -8.48 4.67 6.13
C ARG A 51 -7.59 5.56 7.00
N LYS A 52 -6.90 4.99 7.99
CA LYS A 52 -5.93 5.72 8.81
C LYS A 52 -4.76 6.28 7.99
N LEU A 53 -4.37 5.58 6.92
CA LEU A 53 -3.32 6.00 5.99
C LEU A 53 -3.81 6.95 4.88
N GLY A 54 -5.09 7.35 4.91
CA GLY A 54 -5.65 8.34 3.99
C GLY A 54 -6.22 7.79 2.69
N PHE A 55 -6.34 6.46 2.55
CA PHE A 55 -7.09 5.85 1.46
C PHE A 55 -8.60 6.00 1.66
N ASN A 56 -9.40 5.81 0.61
CA ASN A 56 -10.85 6.05 0.61
C ASN A 56 -11.24 7.47 1.08
N SER A 57 -10.43 8.46 0.77
CA SER A 57 -10.69 9.86 1.12
C SER A 57 -9.95 10.79 0.17
N LEU A 58 -10.46 12.00 0.04
CA LEU A 58 -9.75 13.07 -0.66
C LEU A 58 -8.45 13.41 0.09
N SER A 59 -7.41 13.78 -0.65
CA SER A 59 -6.14 14.20 -0.06
C SER A 59 -6.20 15.59 0.56
N GLY A 60 -7.15 16.39 0.12
CA GLY A 60 -7.31 17.80 0.47
C GLY A 60 -6.40 18.75 -0.32
N ILE A 61 -5.85 18.30 -1.44
CA ILE A 61 -5.16 19.17 -2.40
C ILE A 61 -6.14 20.19 -3.02
N GLU A 62 -5.65 21.33 -3.46
CA GLU A 62 -6.50 22.44 -3.93
C GLU A 62 -7.37 22.11 -5.16
N ILE A 63 -7.09 21.02 -5.86
CA ILE A 63 -7.87 20.53 -7.01
C ILE A 63 -8.86 19.42 -6.61
N SER A 64 -9.41 19.47 -5.40
CA SER A 64 -10.22 18.40 -4.81
C SER A 64 -11.45 17.99 -5.64
N GLU A 65 -11.98 18.86 -6.48
CA GLU A 65 -13.11 18.55 -7.36
C GLU A 65 -12.74 17.51 -8.45
N GLN A 66 -11.47 17.35 -8.77
CA GLN A 66 -10.95 16.37 -9.71
C GLN A 66 -10.33 15.15 -9.04
N GLU A 67 -10.26 15.13 -7.72
CA GLU A 67 -9.72 13.99 -7.00
C GLU A 67 -10.69 12.79 -7.02
N ASN A 68 -10.13 11.61 -7.18
CA ASN A 68 -10.86 10.36 -6.95
C ASN A 68 -10.60 9.88 -5.53
N ILE A 69 -11.65 9.52 -4.80
CA ILE A 69 -11.54 9.00 -3.43
C ILE A 69 -10.92 7.60 -3.37
N GLY A 70 -10.78 6.94 -4.53
CA GLY A 70 -10.30 5.56 -4.59
C GLY A 70 -11.26 4.57 -3.96
N LEU A 71 -10.81 3.34 -3.83
CA LEU A 71 -11.53 2.26 -3.18
C LEU A 71 -10.54 1.33 -2.48
N VAL A 72 -10.75 1.08 -1.20
CA VAL A 72 -10.30 -0.10 -0.50
C VAL A 72 -11.55 -0.68 0.15
N ALA A 73 -12.07 -1.76 -0.40
CA ALA A 73 -13.40 -2.25 -0.04
C ALA A 73 -13.48 -2.75 1.41
N SER A 74 -14.69 -2.84 1.95
CA SER A 74 -15.02 -3.38 3.26
C SER A 74 -16.14 -4.41 3.15
N SER A 75 -16.42 -5.13 4.23
CA SER A 75 -17.60 -6.02 4.28
C SER A 75 -18.91 -5.26 4.08
N GLU A 76 -19.01 -4.02 4.57
CA GLU A 76 -20.16 -3.14 4.37
C GLU A 76 -20.35 -2.79 2.89
N TRP A 77 -19.26 -2.35 2.23
CA TRP A 77 -19.26 -2.04 0.81
C TRP A 77 -19.75 -3.22 -0.05
N ALA A 78 -19.31 -4.45 0.29
CA ALA A 78 -19.72 -5.65 -0.42
C ALA A 78 -21.22 -5.95 -0.25
N LYS A 79 -21.79 -5.73 0.95
CA LYS A 79 -23.23 -5.90 1.24
C LYS A 79 -24.10 -4.96 0.44
N GLU A 80 -23.64 -3.76 0.16
CA GLU A 80 -24.35 -2.76 -0.64
C GLU A 80 -24.43 -3.14 -2.13
N GLY A 81 -23.85 -4.26 -2.55
CA GLY A 81 -23.87 -4.75 -3.94
C GLY A 81 -23.05 -3.88 -4.90
N ARG A 82 -22.26 -2.96 -4.37
CA ARG A 82 -21.46 -2.04 -5.18
C ARG A 82 -20.26 -2.78 -5.77
N GLY A 83 -20.19 -2.86 -7.08
CA GLY A 83 -18.98 -3.19 -7.81
C GLY A 83 -18.75 -4.65 -8.20
N TRP A 84 -19.54 -5.61 -7.73
CA TRP A 84 -19.36 -7.01 -8.14
C TRP A 84 -20.02 -7.39 -9.46
N GLY A 85 -20.85 -6.51 -10.04
CA GLY A 85 -21.55 -6.77 -11.30
C GLY A 85 -22.51 -7.96 -11.30
N GLN A 86 -22.61 -8.71 -10.18
CA GLN A 86 -23.43 -9.88 -10.05
C GLN A 86 -24.33 -9.79 -8.81
N PRO A 87 -25.64 -9.65 -8.97
CA PRO A 87 -26.59 -9.74 -7.86
C PRO A 87 -26.47 -11.12 -7.18
N GLY A 88 -26.36 -11.13 -5.84
CA GLY A 88 -26.38 -12.37 -5.04
C GLY A 88 -25.02 -13.03 -4.80
N ARG A 89 -23.92 -12.47 -5.23
CA ARG A 89 -22.59 -12.94 -4.80
C ARG A 89 -22.45 -12.71 -3.28
N THR A 90 -22.18 -13.78 -2.56
CA THR A 90 -21.84 -13.68 -1.14
C THR A 90 -20.64 -12.76 -0.98
N PRO A 91 -20.62 -11.94 0.06
CA PRO A 91 -19.55 -10.99 0.24
C PRO A 91 -18.19 -11.64 0.22
N TRP A 92 -17.24 -11.66 0.51
CA TRP A 92 -15.87 -12.09 0.51
C TRP A 92 -15.68 -13.61 0.48
N VAL A 93 -14.98 -14.09 -0.53
CA VAL A 93 -14.39 -15.42 -0.58
C VAL A 93 -12.89 -15.31 -0.27
N PRO A 94 -12.23 -16.42 0.14
CA PRO A 94 -10.80 -16.39 0.50
C PRO A 94 -9.89 -15.79 -0.58
N GLU A 95 -10.22 -16.00 -1.84
CA GLU A 95 -9.51 -15.51 -3.01
C GLU A 95 -9.54 -13.98 -3.11
N ASP A 96 -10.67 -13.37 -2.76
CA ASP A 96 -10.85 -11.91 -2.75
C ASP A 96 -9.95 -11.29 -1.67
N ILE A 97 -9.89 -11.92 -0.49
CA ILE A 97 -9.06 -11.46 0.63
C ILE A 97 -7.58 -11.54 0.26
N ALA A 98 -7.17 -12.65 -0.35
CA ALA A 98 -5.81 -12.83 -0.82
C ALA A 98 -5.42 -11.73 -1.82
N SER A 99 -6.23 -11.49 -2.85
CA SER A 99 -5.98 -10.45 -3.85
C SER A 99 -5.93 -9.05 -3.23
N MET A 100 -6.87 -8.73 -2.34
CA MET A 100 -6.88 -7.45 -1.63
C MET A 100 -5.62 -7.25 -0.77
N SER A 101 -5.08 -8.33 -0.18
CA SER A 101 -3.91 -8.28 0.70
C SER A 101 -2.62 -7.84 0.01
N ILE A 102 -2.58 -7.96 -1.31
CA ILE A 102 -1.46 -7.53 -2.16
C ILE A 102 -1.80 -6.31 -3.03
N GLY A 103 -2.92 -5.65 -2.75
CA GLY A 103 -3.32 -4.42 -3.45
C GLY A 103 -3.99 -4.64 -4.80
N GLN A 104 -4.54 -5.81 -5.04
CA GLN A 104 -5.26 -6.16 -6.27
C GLN A 104 -6.78 -6.14 -6.07
N PHE A 105 -7.52 -6.35 -7.16
CA PHE A 105 -8.96 -6.57 -7.21
C PHE A 105 -9.78 -5.33 -6.78
N VAL A 106 -10.19 -5.23 -5.52
CA VAL A 106 -11.01 -4.13 -4.97
C VAL A 106 -10.19 -3.07 -4.24
N VAL A 107 -8.94 -2.93 -4.65
CA VAL A 107 -8.04 -1.86 -4.23
C VAL A 107 -7.76 -0.95 -5.41
N GLN A 108 -8.36 0.23 -5.40
CA GLN A 108 -8.16 1.29 -6.40
C GLN A 108 -7.73 2.55 -5.68
N VAL A 109 -6.50 3.00 -5.93
CA VAL A 109 -5.91 4.13 -5.23
C VAL A 109 -5.27 5.10 -6.20
N THR A 110 -5.23 6.37 -5.84
CA THR A 110 -4.56 7.39 -6.65
C THR A 110 -3.07 7.49 -6.28
N PRO A 111 -2.21 7.90 -7.21
CA PRO A 111 -0.78 8.14 -6.91
C PRO A 111 -0.56 9.09 -5.72
N ILE A 112 -1.40 10.12 -5.59
CA ILE A 112 -1.29 11.07 -4.49
C ILE A 112 -1.65 10.44 -3.14
N GLN A 113 -2.59 9.50 -3.09
CA GLN A 113 -2.92 8.76 -1.87
C GLN A 113 -1.75 7.87 -1.45
N ILE A 114 -1.10 7.17 -2.39
CA ILE A 114 0.09 6.35 -2.10
C ILE A 114 1.23 7.23 -1.59
N ALA A 115 1.53 8.33 -2.27
CA ALA A 115 2.59 9.26 -1.85
C ALA A 115 2.33 9.80 -0.42
N ARG A 116 1.08 10.13 -0.13
CA ARG A 116 0.65 10.63 1.19
C ARG A 116 0.78 9.57 2.29
N ALA A 117 0.39 8.32 2.02
CA ALA A 117 0.56 7.20 2.96
C ALA A 117 2.04 6.92 3.26
N TYR A 118 2.90 6.92 2.23
CA TYR A 118 4.34 6.76 2.41
C TYR A 118 4.99 7.95 3.12
N ALA A 119 4.53 9.17 2.86
CA ALA A 119 4.94 10.34 3.62
C ALA A 119 4.61 10.20 5.11
N ALA A 120 3.44 9.63 5.45
CA ALA A 120 3.08 9.38 6.84
C ALA A 120 3.98 8.32 7.50
N ILE A 121 4.38 7.28 6.78
CA ILE A 121 5.37 6.30 7.26
C ILE A 121 6.74 6.97 7.45
N ALA A 122 7.19 7.77 6.48
CA ALA A 122 8.48 8.44 6.50
C ALA A 122 8.64 9.38 7.69
N ASN A 123 7.61 10.18 7.99
CA ASN A 123 7.64 11.23 9.02
C ASN A 123 7.24 10.76 10.43
N GLY A 124 7.10 9.44 10.65
CA GLY A 124 6.78 8.89 11.97
C GLY A 124 5.30 8.91 12.34
N GLY A 125 4.41 8.94 11.36
CA GLY A 125 2.98 8.72 11.57
C GLY A 125 2.12 9.98 11.50
N TYR A 126 2.44 10.92 10.64
CA TYR A 126 1.62 12.10 10.42
C TYR A 126 1.15 12.19 8.97
N LEU A 127 -0.15 12.15 8.74
CA LEU A 127 -0.75 12.43 7.45
C LEU A 127 -0.61 13.91 7.13
N VAL A 128 -0.07 14.18 5.95
CA VAL A 128 0.09 15.54 5.42
C VAL A 128 -0.99 15.86 4.40
N THR A 129 -1.35 17.14 4.28
CA THR A 129 -2.18 17.63 3.18
C THR A 129 -1.27 18.15 2.08
N PRO A 130 -1.29 17.56 0.87
CA PRO A 130 -0.51 18.06 -0.25
C PRO A 130 -1.03 19.43 -0.72
N TYR A 131 -0.18 20.19 -1.44
CA TYR A 131 -0.55 21.49 -2.00
C TYR A 131 0.24 21.77 -3.28
N LEU A 132 -0.36 22.51 -4.19
CA LEU A 132 0.24 22.92 -5.46
C LEU A 132 0.79 24.35 -5.39
N VAL A 133 0.11 25.23 -4.67
CA VAL A 133 0.50 26.64 -4.57
C VAL A 133 1.37 26.84 -3.34
N LYS A 134 2.59 27.36 -3.54
CA LYS A 134 3.47 27.73 -2.43
C LYS A 134 2.79 28.79 -1.56
N LYS A 135 2.56 28.45 -0.31
CA LYS A 135 2.03 29.39 0.70
C LYS A 135 3.20 30.04 1.43
N ASP A 136 3.01 31.29 1.85
CA ASP A 136 3.97 31.98 2.71
C ASP A 136 4.10 31.26 4.05
N GLU A 137 5.26 31.36 4.70
CA GLU A 137 5.57 30.64 5.94
C GLU A 137 4.53 30.87 7.06
N GLU A 138 3.94 32.06 7.12
CA GLU A 138 2.89 32.42 8.06
C GLU A 138 1.60 31.59 7.86
N ASN A 139 1.32 31.13 6.64
CA ASN A 139 0.14 30.31 6.29
C ASN A 139 0.45 28.81 6.32
N LEU A 140 1.71 28.40 6.59
CA LEU A 140 2.09 27.00 6.75
C LEU A 140 1.67 26.43 8.12
N SER A 141 1.47 27.29 9.14
CA SER A 141 1.02 26.89 10.48
C SER A 141 -0.39 26.27 10.49
N ASP A 142 -1.21 26.60 9.50
CA ASP A 142 -2.59 26.07 9.38
C ASP A 142 -2.65 24.65 8.77
N LYS A 143 -1.49 24.07 8.41
CA LYS A 143 -1.45 22.69 7.92
C LYS A 143 -1.62 21.72 9.07
N LYS A 144 -2.82 21.26 9.22
CA LYS A 144 -3.18 20.27 10.22
C LYS A 144 -2.49 18.93 9.87
N LEU A 145 -1.38 18.67 10.56
CA LEU A 145 -0.80 17.32 10.59
C LEU A 145 -1.75 16.43 11.39
N ILE A 146 -2.23 15.39 10.75
CA ILE A 146 -3.13 14.42 11.40
C ILE A 146 -2.27 13.25 11.85
N LYS A 147 -2.08 13.12 13.16
CA LYS A 147 -1.39 11.94 13.71
C LYS A 147 -2.23 10.69 13.44
N ILE A 148 -1.64 9.70 12.78
CA ILE A 148 -2.29 8.41 12.59
C ILE A 148 -2.14 7.56 13.85
N ASP A 149 -3.21 6.83 14.20
CA ASP A 149 -3.21 5.90 15.33
C ASP A 149 -2.62 4.55 14.90
N ILE A 150 -1.29 4.52 14.75
CA ILE A 150 -0.46 3.33 14.47
C ILE A 150 0.73 3.37 15.43
N ASP A 151 1.05 2.21 16.01
CA ASP A 151 2.19 2.08 16.92
C ASP A 151 3.50 2.46 16.22
N SER A 152 4.34 3.24 16.91
CA SER A 152 5.61 3.71 16.36
C SER A 152 6.59 2.58 16.05
N ASN A 153 6.57 1.48 16.81
CA ASN A 153 7.40 0.31 16.53
C ASN A 153 6.99 -0.36 15.21
N ASN A 154 5.68 -0.40 14.90
CA ASN A 154 5.21 -0.91 13.62
C ASN A 154 5.66 -0.02 12.46
N ILE A 155 5.65 1.31 12.64
CA ILE A 155 6.17 2.25 11.64
C ILE A 155 7.66 2.00 11.40
N GLN A 156 8.46 1.81 12.46
CA GLN A 156 9.89 1.52 12.33
C GLN A 156 10.13 0.17 11.63
N LEU A 157 9.36 -0.86 11.97
CA LEU A 157 9.45 -2.17 11.32
C LEU A 157 9.15 -2.08 9.82
N ILE A 158 8.13 -1.30 9.44
CA ILE A 158 7.81 -1.03 8.03
C ILE A 158 8.97 -0.30 7.35
N LYS A 159 9.51 0.75 7.96
CA LYS A 159 10.66 1.51 7.41
C LYS A 159 11.87 0.60 7.19
N SER A 160 12.21 -0.26 8.14
CA SER A 160 13.28 -1.23 8.03
C SER A 160 13.07 -2.19 6.85
N GLY A 161 11.87 -2.76 6.71
CA GLY A 161 11.52 -3.61 5.58
C GLY A 161 11.62 -2.89 4.23
N LEU A 162 11.11 -1.65 4.13
CA LEU A 162 11.19 -0.81 2.93
C LEU A 162 12.65 -0.45 2.58
N ARG A 163 13.51 -0.31 3.58
CA ARG A 163 14.95 -0.11 3.37
C ARG A 163 15.59 -1.36 2.71
N LYS A 164 15.28 -2.55 3.22
CA LYS A 164 15.76 -3.82 2.66
C LYS A 164 15.32 -4.05 1.21
N VAL A 165 14.15 -3.56 0.81
CA VAL A 165 13.70 -3.63 -0.60
C VAL A 165 14.71 -2.98 -1.54
N VAL A 166 15.25 -1.82 -1.17
CA VAL A 166 16.19 -1.05 -1.98
C VAL A 166 17.62 -1.54 -1.80
N GLU A 167 18.00 -2.04 -0.62
CA GLU A 167 19.36 -2.53 -0.38
C GLU A 167 19.68 -3.84 -1.09
N SER A 168 18.75 -4.80 -1.04
CA SER A 168 18.99 -6.17 -1.52
C SER A 168 17.75 -6.89 -2.00
N GLY A 169 16.67 -6.16 -2.26
CA GLY A 169 15.37 -6.69 -2.66
C GLY A 169 14.99 -6.31 -4.08
N THR A 170 13.68 -6.27 -4.32
CA THR A 170 13.10 -5.99 -5.65
C THR A 170 13.37 -4.58 -6.17
N GLY A 171 13.77 -3.65 -5.31
CA GLY A 171 14.09 -2.26 -5.65
C GLY A 171 15.59 -1.98 -5.80
N VAL A 172 16.47 -2.99 -5.78
CA VAL A 172 17.93 -2.80 -5.77
C VAL A 172 18.47 -2.03 -6.97
N SER A 173 17.77 -2.07 -8.10
CA SER A 173 18.18 -1.37 -9.33
C SER A 173 18.25 0.16 -9.21
N ILE A 174 17.57 0.75 -8.23
CA ILE A 174 17.65 2.20 -7.98
C ILE A 174 19.07 2.65 -7.58
N ASN A 175 19.89 1.73 -7.06
CA ASN A 175 21.26 2.02 -6.64
C ASN A 175 22.27 1.91 -7.79
N TYR A 176 21.86 1.43 -8.97
CA TYR A 176 22.78 1.23 -10.08
C TYR A 176 23.17 2.56 -10.73
N GLY A 177 24.47 2.77 -10.83
CA GLY A 177 25.05 3.90 -11.56
C GLY A 177 24.98 5.25 -10.84
N VAL A 178 24.52 5.31 -9.60
CA VAL A 178 24.44 6.54 -8.82
C VAL A 178 25.25 6.41 -7.53
N SER A 179 26.35 7.14 -7.44
CA SER A 179 27.13 7.26 -6.22
C SER A 179 26.63 8.43 -5.37
N ASN A 180 26.65 8.28 -4.04
CA ASN A 180 26.32 9.33 -3.05
C ASN A 180 24.83 9.70 -2.95
N LEU A 181 23.91 8.81 -3.31
CA LEU A 181 22.51 9.00 -2.96
C LEU A 181 22.32 8.88 -1.44
N PRO A 182 21.50 9.75 -0.84
CA PRO A 182 21.07 9.52 0.54
C PRO A 182 20.30 8.20 0.60
N PRO A 183 20.30 7.52 1.77
CA PRO A 183 19.59 6.27 1.94
C PRO A 183 18.12 6.37 1.51
N VAL A 184 17.69 5.48 0.63
CA VAL A 184 16.31 5.42 0.10
C VAL A 184 15.60 4.21 0.69
N SER A 185 14.35 4.39 1.11
CA SER A 185 13.41 3.31 1.43
C SER A 185 12.26 3.34 0.43
N GLY A 186 11.81 2.19 -0.03
CA GLY A 186 10.75 2.16 -1.04
C GLY A 186 10.18 0.77 -1.28
N LYS A 187 9.21 0.69 -2.18
CA LYS A 187 8.55 -0.55 -2.58
C LYS A 187 8.22 -0.53 -4.06
N THR A 188 8.52 -1.61 -4.73
CA THR A 188 8.06 -1.92 -6.09
C THR A 188 6.66 -2.51 -6.05
N GLY A 189 5.88 -2.31 -7.10
CA GLY A 189 4.57 -2.93 -7.28
C GLY A 189 4.29 -3.16 -8.75
N THR A 190 3.47 -4.16 -9.02
CA THR A 190 2.88 -4.42 -10.33
C THR A 190 1.40 -4.66 -10.12
N ALA A 191 0.56 -3.83 -10.71
CA ALA A 191 -0.88 -4.01 -10.67
C ALA A 191 -1.35 -4.53 -12.02
N GLU A 192 -1.97 -5.71 -12.03
CA GLU A 192 -2.53 -6.30 -13.23
C GLU A 192 -3.74 -5.50 -13.72
N ASP A 193 -3.78 -5.21 -15.01
CA ASP A 193 -4.97 -4.69 -15.67
C ASP A 193 -5.85 -5.88 -16.09
N GLY A 194 -6.83 -6.22 -15.27
CA GLY A 194 -7.69 -7.41 -15.44
C GLY A 194 -8.47 -7.50 -16.76
N GLU A 195 -8.36 -6.52 -17.65
CA GLU A 195 -9.01 -6.47 -18.96
C GLU A 195 -8.06 -6.84 -20.13
N GLY A 196 -6.84 -7.36 -19.81
CA GLY A 196 -5.86 -7.76 -20.84
C GLY A 196 -5.04 -6.60 -21.40
N GLY A 197 -5.01 -5.48 -20.71
CA GLY A 197 -4.11 -4.35 -20.97
C GLY A 197 -2.68 -4.60 -20.47
N LEU A 198 -1.89 -3.54 -20.42
CA LEU A 198 -0.53 -3.58 -19.88
C LEU A 198 -0.58 -3.38 -18.36
N ASP A 199 0.20 -4.17 -17.64
CA ASP A 199 0.37 -4.03 -16.20
C ASP A 199 0.89 -2.64 -15.81
N HIS A 200 0.39 -2.13 -14.70
CA HIS A 200 0.87 -0.88 -14.12
C HIS A 200 2.09 -1.12 -13.24
N ALA A 201 3.24 -0.64 -13.69
CA ALA A 201 4.47 -0.66 -12.89
C ALA A 201 4.49 0.50 -11.87
N TRP A 202 4.72 0.18 -10.61
CA TRP A 202 4.77 1.14 -9.51
C TRP A 202 6.12 1.10 -8.80
N PHE A 203 6.60 2.27 -8.45
CA PHE A 203 7.66 2.43 -7.46
C PHE A 203 7.35 3.65 -6.59
N VAL A 204 7.32 3.45 -5.29
CA VAL A 204 7.15 4.52 -4.32
C VAL A 204 8.31 4.49 -3.33
N CYS A 205 8.86 5.64 -3.03
CA CYS A 205 10.00 5.75 -2.12
C CYS A 205 9.99 7.06 -1.31
N PHE A 206 10.83 7.08 -0.29
CA PHE A 206 11.18 8.29 0.45
C PHE A 206 12.67 8.31 0.80
N THR A 207 13.20 9.51 0.97
CA THR A 207 14.61 9.75 1.30
C THR A 207 14.73 11.05 2.10
N PRO A 208 15.67 11.14 3.06
CA PRO A 208 16.47 10.06 3.61
C PRO A 208 15.61 9.08 4.42
N SER A 209 16.01 7.80 4.46
CA SER A 209 15.27 6.76 5.17
C SER A 209 15.42 6.82 6.69
N GLU A 210 16.38 7.58 7.20
CA GLU A 210 16.80 7.62 8.60
C GLU A 210 16.32 8.87 9.38
N LYS A 211 15.31 9.58 8.90
CA LYS A 211 14.77 10.75 9.62
C LYS A 211 13.47 10.44 10.32
#